data_26e7df1327cf0961938a01050433a85b
#
_entry.id   26e7df1327cf0961938a01050433a85b
#
_cell.length_a   1.000
_cell.length_b   1.000
_cell.length_c   1.000
_cell.angle_alpha   90.00
_cell.angle_beta   90.00
_cell.angle_gamma   90.00
#
_symmetry.space_group_name_H-M   'P 1'
#
loop_
_entity.id
_entity.type
_entity.pdbx_description
1 polymer ?
#
loop_
_entity_poly.entity_id
_entity_poly.type
_entity_poly.pdbx_seq_one_letter_code
_entity_poly.pdbx_strand_id
1 'polypeptide(L)'
;MALVFADRVQETTTTAGTGTVTLAGAVAGFQSFSAIGNGNTTYYTIVNGNNWETGVGTYTSAGTTLSRDTVFASSNSGNKITLANTSNVFVSPPSARTVLRDASNILTLPAGTATVPPLDFTAGTNLTTPIAGAMEYDGRVAYFTPQGTQRGVIPGMQLYQFNTTYALSSTTTSPQAWVNGLSCTLSSNTTYAFQAFIPFIRTGVGTVTVSHGFGGTATLTNIGYVLYRYYDTGGFTGVNNNASLAGIGFFTSAANGTTMTGSTAGTTYQWLKMDGQVTVNAGGTLPLH
;
A
#
# COMPACT_ATOMS: atom_id res chain seq x y z
N MET A 1 -10.23 -8.09 -22.83
CA MET A 1 -9.06 -7.68 -23.63
C MET A 1 -7.83 -7.93 -22.77
N ALA A 2 -6.98 -8.87 -23.13
CA ALA A 2 -5.77 -9.21 -22.38
C ALA A 2 -4.54 -8.79 -23.18
N LEU A 3 -3.42 -8.46 -22.52
CA LEU A 3 -2.13 -8.31 -23.16
C LEU A 3 -1.53 -9.71 -23.32
N VAL A 4 -1.34 -10.15 -24.55
CA VAL A 4 -0.86 -11.51 -24.89
C VAL A 4 0.44 -11.41 -25.65
N PHE A 5 1.40 -12.23 -25.25
CA PHE A 5 2.64 -12.48 -25.97
C PHE A 5 2.62 -13.88 -26.58
N ALA A 6 3.09 -14.02 -27.80
CA ALA A 6 3.35 -15.30 -28.41
C ALA A 6 4.71 -15.29 -29.09
N ASP A 7 5.40 -16.41 -29.02
CA ASP A 7 6.75 -16.53 -29.55
C ASP A 7 6.73 -16.63 -31.08
N ARG A 8 7.73 -16.00 -31.72
CA ARG A 8 7.95 -16.11 -33.17
C ARG A 8 6.74 -15.76 -34.02
N VAL A 9 6.02 -14.66 -33.65
CA VAL A 9 4.92 -14.11 -34.44
C VAL A 9 5.48 -13.06 -35.38
N GLN A 10 5.34 -13.27 -36.68
CA GLN A 10 5.69 -12.31 -37.72
C GLN A 10 4.82 -12.50 -38.95
N GLU A 11 4.27 -11.40 -39.43
CA GLU A 11 3.57 -11.31 -40.71
C GLU A 11 4.07 -10.12 -41.54
N THR A 12 3.64 -10.02 -42.77
CA THR A 12 3.84 -8.81 -43.57
C THR A 12 2.53 -8.05 -43.74
N THR A 13 2.63 -6.79 -44.16
CA THR A 13 1.50 -5.98 -44.56
C THR A 13 1.88 -5.12 -45.76
N THR A 14 0.91 -4.88 -46.64
CA THR A 14 1.00 -3.90 -47.73
C THR A 14 0.11 -2.69 -47.49
N THR A 15 -0.51 -2.58 -46.27
CA THR A 15 -1.34 -1.45 -45.91
C THR A 15 -0.51 -0.17 -45.88
N ALA A 16 -0.95 0.85 -46.58
CA ALA A 16 -0.28 2.15 -46.57
C ALA A 16 -0.88 3.11 -45.52
N GLY A 17 -0.10 4.13 -45.15
CA GLY A 17 -0.55 5.20 -44.26
C GLY A 17 -0.27 4.91 -42.78
N THR A 18 -1.03 5.57 -41.89
CA THR A 18 -0.84 5.55 -40.43
C THR A 18 -1.92 4.74 -39.69
N GLY A 19 -2.83 4.12 -40.41
CA GLY A 19 -3.98 3.39 -39.87
C GLY A 19 -3.67 1.98 -39.35
N THR A 20 -4.75 1.26 -39.05
CA THR A 20 -4.74 -0.17 -38.77
C THR A 20 -4.18 -0.94 -39.96
N VAL A 21 -3.37 -1.93 -39.72
CA VAL A 21 -2.75 -2.74 -40.79
C VAL A 21 -3.52 -4.05 -41.01
N THR A 22 -3.68 -4.44 -42.26
CA THR A 22 -4.15 -5.78 -42.63
C THR A 22 -2.95 -6.68 -42.77
N LEU A 23 -2.94 -7.81 -42.08
CA LEU A 23 -1.86 -8.77 -42.03
C LEU A 23 -2.01 -9.80 -43.17
N ALA A 24 -0.91 -10.17 -43.78
CA ALA A 24 -0.89 -10.98 -45.03
C ALA A 24 -0.59 -12.48 -44.80
N GLY A 25 -0.55 -12.90 -43.52
CA GLY A 25 -0.20 -14.27 -43.14
C GLY A 25 1.25 -14.42 -42.65
N ALA A 26 1.50 -15.54 -41.98
CA ALA A 26 2.77 -15.80 -41.34
C ALA A 26 3.93 -15.87 -42.32
N VAL A 27 5.05 -15.27 -41.98
CA VAL A 27 6.33 -15.45 -42.68
C VAL A 27 6.83 -16.87 -42.42
N ALA A 28 7.51 -17.45 -43.40
CA ALA A 28 8.04 -18.80 -43.26
C ALA A 28 8.89 -18.99 -41.98
N GLY A 29 8.55 -19.98 -41.18
CA GLY A 29 9.18 -20.26 -39.88
C GLY A 29 8.66 -19.39 -38.71
N PHE A 30 7.63 -18.58 -38.92
CA PHE A 30 6.95 -17.79 -37.89
C PHE A 30 5.49 -18.22 -37.75
N GLN A 31 4.89 -17.82 -36.64
CA GLN A 31 3.44 -17.92 -36.38
C GLN A 31 2.73 -16.66 -36.91
N SER A 32 1.45 -16.81 -37.21
CA SER A 32 0.59 -15.64 -37.49
C SER A 32 0.13 -14.95 -36.21
N PHE A 33 -0.36 -13.71 -36.33
CA PHE A 33 -0.94 -12.96 -35.23
C PHE A 33 -2.22 -13.62 -34.65
N SER A 34 -2.75 -14.66 -35.29
CA SER A 34 -3.84 -15.45 -34.70
C SER A 34 -3.46 -16.09 -33.36
N ALA A 35 -2.15 -16.31 -33.12
CA ALA A 35 -1.63 -16.80 -31.83
C ALA A 35 -1.90 -15.81 -30.67
N ILE A 36 -2.15 -14.54 -30.95
CA ILE A 36 -2.52 -13.53 -29.95
C ILE A 36 -3.97 -13.72 -29.49
N GLY A 37 -4.83 -14.27 -30.35
CA GLY A 37 -6.25 -14.43 -30.11
C GLY A 37 -7.05 -13.15 -30.37
N ASN A 38 -8.29 -13.34 -30.85
CA ASN A 38 -9.17 -12.26 -31.25
C ASN A 38 -9.50 -11.29 -30.09
N GLY A 39 -9.38 -9.99 -30.35
CA GLY A 39 -9.69 -8.91 -29.41
C GLY A 39 -8.63 -8.69 -28.33
N ASN A 40 -7.54 -9.42 -28.34
CA ASN A 40 -6.44 -9.20 -27.40
C ASN A 40 -5.43 -8.19 -27.93
N THR A 41 -4.76 -7.50 -27.00
CA THR A 41 -3.67 -6.59 -27.30
C THR A 41 -2.33 -7.33 -27.30
N THR A 42 -1.37 -6.85 -28.09
CA THR A 42 0.03 -7.31 -28.05
C THR A 42 0.96 -6.15 -28.32
N TYR A 43 2.20 -6.28 -27.88
CA TYR A 43 3.23 -5.35 -28.33
C TYR A 43 3.73 -5.78 -29.73
N TYR A 44 3.92 -4.79 -30.56
CA TYR A 44 4.37 -5.00 -31.93
C TYR A 44 5.56 -4.11 -32.29
N THR A 45 6.32 -4.53 -33.27
CA THR A 45 7.22 -3.68 -34.02
C THR A 45 6.87 -3.77 -35.50
N ILE A 46 6.81 -2.62 -36.17
CA ILE A 46 6.66 -2.49 -37.62
C ILE A 46 7.96 -1.92 -38.20
N VAL A 47 8.46 -2.54 -39.25
CA VAL A 47 9.61 -2.05 -39.99
C VAL A 47 9.22 -1.86 -41.46
N ASN A 48 9.43 -0.63 -41.97
CA ASN A 48 9.14 -0.23 -43.34
C ASN A 48 10.38 0.47 -43.93
N GLY A 49 11.25 -0.29 -44.62
CA GLY A 49 12.55 0.21 -45.07
C GLY A 49 13.41 0.65 -43.86
N ASN A 50 13.83 1.91 -43.85
CA ASN A 50 14.60 2.49 -42.74
C ASN A 50 13.72 3.03 -41.60
N ASN A 51 12.40 3.04 -41.78
CA ASN A 51 11.47 3.52 -40.77
C ASN A 51 10.99 2.35 -39.90
N TRP A 52 10.78 2.65 -38.63
CA TRP A 52 10.28 1.69 -37.67
C TRP A 52 9.41 2.34 -36.61
N GLU A 53 8.52 1.56 -36.03
CA GLU A 53 7.80 1.91 -34.81
C GLU A 53 7.59 0.70 -33.91
N THR A 54 7.54 0.93 -32.62
CA THR A 54 7.19 -0.06 -31.60
C THR A 54 6.02 0.47 -30.78
N GLY A 55 5.01 -0.35 -30.56
CA GLY A 55 3.80 0.06 -29.86
C GLY A 55 2.98 -1.09 -29.32
N VAL A 56 1.76 -0.77 -28.90
CA VAL A 56 0.72 -1.72 -28.55
C VAL A 56 -0.43 -1.60 -29.55
N GLY A 57 -0.99 -2.75 -29.94
CA GLY A 57 -2.13 -2.83 -30.87
C GLY A 57 -3.03 -4.01 -30.53
N THR A 58 -4.26 -3.94 -31.01
CA THR A 58 -5.28 -4.97 -30.83
C THR A 58 -5.37 -5.84 -32.10
N TYR A 59 -5.26 -7.14 -31.93
CA TYR A 59 -5.50 -8.07 -33.04
C TYR A 59 -6.98 -8.38 -33.19
N THR A 60 -7.49 -8.28 -34.43
CA THR A 60 -8.85 -8.64 -34.78
C THR A 60 -8.83 -9.71 -35.85
N SER A 61 -9.38 -10.90 -35.54
CA SER A 61 -9.40 -12.03 -36.47
C SER A 61 -10.30 -11.79 -37.70
N ALA A 62 -11.41 -11.05 -37.54
CA ALA A 62 -12.22 -10.61 -38.64
C ALA A 62 -11.44 -9.56 -39.47
N GLY A 63 -11.01 -9.98 -40.67
CA GLY A 63 -10.17 -9.16 -41.56
C GLY A 63 -8.68 -9.23 -41.23
N THR A 64 -8.21 -10.08 -40.30
CA THR A 64 -6.80 -10.28 -39.93
C THR A 64 -6.05 -8.96 -39.74
N THR A 65 -6.54 -8.12 -38.84
CA THR A 65 -6.02 -6.75 -38.66
C THR A 65 -5.30 -6.57 -37.33
N LEU A 66 -4.32 -5.69 -37.30
CA LEU A 66 -3.68 -5.19 -36.10
C LEU A 66 -3.83 -3.65 -36.04
N SER A 67 -4.47 -3.16 -34.98
CA SER A 67 -4.51 -1.72 -34.74
C SER A 67 -3.14 -1.20 -34.27
N ARG A 68 -2.94 0.09 -34.40
CA ARG A 68 -1.74 0.79 -33.93
C ARG A 68 -2.18 1.78 -32.87
N ASP A 69 -2.54 1.24 -31.66
CA ASP A 69 -3.26 1.99 -30.65
C ASP A 69 -2.37 3.07 -30.01
N THR A 70 -1.20 2.65 -29.51
CA THR A 70 -0.22 3.56 -28.91
C THR A 70 1.17 3.21 -29.39
N VAL A 71 1.91 4.20 -29.87
CA VAL A 71 3.33 4.08 -30.22
C VAL A 71 4.17 4.49 -29.02
N PHE A 72 5.13 3.66 -28.62
CA PHE A 72 6.07 3.92 -27.53
C PHE A 72 7.36 4.58 -28.03
N ALA A 73 7.82 4.16 -29.20
CA ALA A 73 8.99 4.71 -29.87
C ALA A 73 8.89 4.52 -31.38
N SER A 74 9.46 5.43 -32.14
CA SER A 74 9.54 5.33 -33.61
C SER A 74 10.66 6.18 -34.18
N SER A 75 11.04 5.87 -35.43
CA SER A 75 11.91 6.74 -36.24
C SER A 75 11.26 8.08 -36.63
N ASN A 76 9.97 8.24 -36.33
CA ASN A 76 9.19 9.48 -36.54
C ASN A 76 8.93 10.22 -35.22
N SER A 77 9.96 10.38 -34.37
CA SER A 77 9.88 11.15 -33.11
C SER A 77 8.74 10.69 -32.19
N GLY A 78 8.49 9.37 -32.09
CA GLY A 78 7.44 8.79 -31.27
C GLY A 78 6.04 8.80 -31.87
N ASN A 79 5.86 9.35 -33.09
CA ASN A 79 4.60 9.28 -33.82
C ASN A 79 4.53 8.03 -34.70
N LYS A 80 3.32 7.69 -35.17
CA LYS A 80 3.13 6.62 -36.13
C LYS A 80 3.93 6.92 -37.41
N ILE A 81 4.65 5.91 -37.89
CA ILE A 81 5.28 6.01 -39.22
C ILE A 81 4.23 5.87 -40.31
N THR A 82 4.42 6.56 -41.44
CA THR A 82 3.60 6.39 -42.64
C THR A 82 4.16 5.17 -43.40
N LEU A 83 3.36 4.12 -43.49
CA LEU A 83 3.73 2.89 -44.21
C LEU A 83 3.58 3.08 -45.71
N ALA A 84 4.49 2.50 -46.46
CA ALA A 84 4.45 2.41 -47.92
C ALA A 84 5.09 1.05 -48.30
N ASN A 85 4.58 0.45 -49.37
CA ASN A 85 5.05 -0.85 -49.81
C ASN A 85 4.89 -1.98 -48.74
N THR A 86 5.63 -3.05 -48.86
CA THR A 86 5.60 -4.16 -47.91
C THR A 86 6.37 -3.80 -46.65
N SER A 87 5.74 -4.01 -45.51
CA SER A 87 6.32 -3.83 -44.17
C SER A 87 6.31 -5.15 -43.40
N ASN A 88 7.31 -5.35 -42.53
CA ASN A 88 7.32 -6.44 -41.58
C ASN A 88 6.63 -6.02 -40.27
N VAL A 89 5.78 -6.89 -39.76
CA VAL A 89 5.06 -6.69 -38.49
C VAL A 89 5.33 -7.92 -37.61
N PHE A 90 5.88 -7.69 -36.43
CA PHE A 90 6.21 -8.80 -35.51
C PHE A 90 5.98 -8.45 -34.05
N VAL A 91 5.75 -9.47 -33.24
CA VAL A 91 5.62 -9.33 -31.79
C VAL A 91 7.00 -9.10 -31.18
N SER A 92 7.16 -8.02 -30.43
CA SER A 92 8.43 -7.65 -29.79
C SER A 92 8.16 -6.88 -28.50
N PRO A 93 8.76 -7.27 -27.36
CA PRO A 93 8.63 -6.53 -26.12
C PRO A 93 9.39 -5.20 -26.22
N PRO A 94 8.72 -4.06 -26.01
CA PRO A 94 9.37 -2.75 -26.04
C PRO A 94 10.21 -2.52 -24.79
N SER A 95 11.38 -1.93 -24.92
CA SER A 95 12.29 -1.64 -23.80
C SER A 95 11.63 -0.81 -22.70
N ALA A 96 10.73 0.11 -23.06
CA ALA A 96 9.99 0.95 -22.12
C ALA A 96 8.96 0.20 -21.26
N ARG A 97 8.68 -1.07 -21.58
CA ARG A 97 7.66 -1.90 -20.90
C ARG A 97 8.23 -3.23 -20.39
N THR A 98 9.50 -3.47 -20.61
CA THR A 98 10.17 -4.71 -20.20
C THR A 98 11.03 -4.43 -18.98
N VAL A 99 10.81 -5.21 -17.92
CA VAL A 99 11.67 -5.18 -16.73
C VAL A 99 12.84 -6.13 -17.00
N LEU A 100 14.05 -5.60 -17.05
CA LEU A 100 15.27 -6.33 -17.33
C LEU A 100 16.13 -6.46 -16.05
N ARG A 101 16.90 -7.54 -15.98
CA ARG A 101 17.96 -7.64 -14.98
C ARG A 101 19.20 -6.91 -15.50
N ASP A 102 19.92 -6.25 -14.62
CA ASP A 102 21.20 -5.64 -14.94
C ASP A 102 22.34 -6.68 -15.07
N ALA A 103 23.54 -6.21 -15.35
CA ALA A 103 24.73 -7.07 -15.45
C ALA A 103 25.06 -7.83 -14.16
N SER A 104 24.57 -7.35 -13.01
CA SER A 104 24.71 -7.99 -11.70
C SER A 104 23.54 -8.92 -11.35
N ASN A 105 22.64 -9.18 -12.31
CA ASN A 105 21.44 -10.01 -12.14
C ASN A 105 20.39 -9.40 -11.18
N ILE A 106 20.48 -8.11 -10.92
CA ILE A 106 19.55 -7.37 -10.06
C ILE A 106 18.39 -6.86 -10.91
N LEU A 107 17.16 -7.05 -10.38
CA LEU A 107 15.95 -6.46 -10.93
C LEU A 107 15.74 -5.09 -10.31
N THR A 108 15.95 -4.03 -11.08
CA THR A 108 15.69 -2.66 -10.64
C THR A 108 14.38 -2.16 -11.23
N LEU A 109 13.47 -1.73 -10.37
CA LEU A 109 12.23 -1.09 -10.78
C LEU A 109 12.47 0.41 -10.97
N PRO A 110 11.78 1.06 -11.92
CA PRO A 110 11.87 2.51 -12.07
C PRO A 110 11.35 3.21 -10.82
N ALA A 111 11.81 4.44 -10.59
CA ALA A 111 11.31 5.25 -9.49
C ALA A 111 9.80 5.51 -9.65
N GLY A 112 9.08 5.49 -8.54
CA GLY A 112 7.68 5.90 -8.50
C GLY A 112 7.51 7.40 -8.71
N THR A 113 6.27 7.81 -8.98
CA THR A 113 5.85 9.21 -9.03
C THR A 113 4.85 9.50 -7.92
N ALA A 114 4.36 10.73 -7.80
CA ALA A 114 3.31 11.08 -6.84
C ALA A 114 1.98 10.34 -7.08
N THR A 115 1.78 9.78 -8.26
CA THR A 115 0.52 9.12 -8.66
C THR A 115 0.67 7.65 -9.05
N VAL A 116 1.91 7.18 -9.27
CA VAL A 116 2.18 5.80 -9.73
C VAL A 116 3.30 5.21 -8.87
N PRO A 117 3.01 4.13 -8.12
CA PRO A 117 4.05 3.43 -7.36
C PRO A 117 4.99 2.65 -8.29
N PRO A 118 6.24 2.38 -7.90
CA PRO A 118 7.17 1.56 -8.67
C PRO A 118 6.75 0.08 -8.72
N LEU A 119 6.01 -0.38 -7.73
CA LEU A 119 5.46 -1.72 -7.62
C LEU A 119 4.09 -1.64 -6.96
N ASP A 120 3.11 -2.28 -7.56
CA ASP A 120 1.76 -2.40 -7.04
C ASP A 120 1.34 -3.88 -7.07
N PHE A 121 0.91 -4.38 -5.92
CA PHE A 121 0.39 -5.74 -5.79
C PHE A 121 -1.13 -5.71 -5.89
N THR A 122 -1.68 -6.26 -6.94
CA THR A 122 -3.12 -6.47 -7.04
C THR A 122 -3.59 -7.47 -5.97
N ALA A 123 -4.70 -7.13 -5.31
CA ALA A 123 -5.31 -8.01 -4.33
C ALA A 123 -5.68 -9.38 -4.94
N GLY A 124 -5.33 -10.45 -4.26
CA GLY A 124 -5.57 -11.80 -4.72
C GLY A 124 -5.88 -12.77 -3.57
N THR A 125 -6.07 -14.03 -3.92
CA THR A 125 -6.17 -15.11 -2.93
C THR A 125 -4.77 -15.58 -2.57
N ASN A 126 -4.48 -15.62 -1.28
CA ASN A 126 -3.22 -16.14 -0.78
C ASN A 126 -3.05 -17.62 -1.12
N LEU A 127 -1.82 -18.06 -1.34
CA LEU A 127 -1.49 -19.46 -1.59
C LEU A 127 -2.03 -20.35 -0.46
N THR A 128 -2.67 -21.46 -0.80
CA THR A 128 -3.10 -22.46 0.19
C THR A 128 -1.91 -23.03 0.97
N THR A 129 -0.80 -23.26 0.26
CA THR A 129 0.47 -23.67 0.87
C THR A 129 1.50 -22.57 0.59
N PRO A 130 1.91 -21.79 1.62
CA PRO A 130 2.90 -20.75 1.44
C PRO A 130 4.23 -21.30 0.94
N ILE A 131 4.92 -20.53 0.10
CA ILE A 131 6.22 -20.86 -0.48
C ILE A 131 7.27 -19.91 0.07
N ALA A 132 8.40 -20.44 0.52
CA ALA A 132 9.51 -19.64 1.03
C ALA A 132 9.96 -18.58 0.01
N GLY A 133 10.13 -17.34 0.45
CA GLY A 133 10.46 -16.18 -0.38
C GLY A 133 9.27 -15.51 -1.06
N ALA A 134 8.04 -16.06 -0.95
CA ALA A 134 6.86 -15.46 -1.55
C ALA A 134 6.41 -14.18 -0.81
N MET A 135 6.00 -13.18 -1.60
CA MET A 135 5.24 -12.01 -1.13
C MET A 135 3.81 -12.11 -1.67
N GLU A 136 2.83 -11.86 -0.81
CA GLU A 136 1.41 -11.98 -1.14
C GLU A 136 0.63 -10.78 -0.59
N TYR A 137 -0.48 -10.44 -1.23
CA TYR A 137 -1.37 -9.38 -0.78
C TYR A 137 -2.83 -9.79 -1.01
N ASP A 138 -3.61 -9.84 0.06
CA ASP A 138 -5.03 -10.27 0.03
C ASP A 138 -6.03 -9.11 -0.13
N GLY A 139 -5.53 -7.91 -0.40
CA GLY A 139 -6.33 -6.69 -0.45
C GLY A 139 -6.40 -5.95 0.89
N ARG A 140 -5.85 -6.51 1.96
CA ARG A 140 -5.83 -5.93 3.31
C ARG A 140 -4.46 -5.98 3.96
N VAL A 141 -3.80 -7.12 3.84
CA VAL A 141 -2.54 -7.41 4.51
C VAL A 141 -1.52 -7.87 3.49
N ALA A 142 -0.32 -7.32 3.57
CA ALA A 142 0.83 -7.82 2.84
C ALA A 142 1.54 -8.90 3.68
N TYR A 143 1.94 -9.97 3.03
CA TYR A 143 2.59 -11.12 3.66
C TYR A 143 3.94 -11.39 3.03
N PHE A 144 4.82 -11.94 3.83
CA PHE A 144 6.08 -12.52 3.39
C PHE A 144 6.27 -13.89 4.06
N THR A 145 6.68 -14.88 3.29
CA THR A 145 6.99 -16.21 3.81
C THR A 145 8.51 -16.36 3.91
N PRO A 146 9.11 -16.16 5.09
CA PRO A 146 10.57 -16.16 5.23
C PRO A 146 11.17 -17.56 5.05
N GLN A 147 10.47 -18.60 5.49
CA GLN A 147 10.94 -19.98 5.35
C GLN A 147 9.78 -20.98 5.42
N GLY A 148 9.96 -22.14 4.78
CA GLY A 148 8.98 -23.23 4.81
C GLY A 148 7.59 -22.78 4.43
N THR A 149 6.61 -23.10 5.25
CA THR A 149 5.21 -22.73 5.09
C THR A 149 4.75 -21.68 6.11
N GLN A 150 5.66 -21.04 6.80
CA GLN A 150 5.37 -20.04 7.83
C GLN A 150 5.18 -18.65 7.19
N ARG A 151 3.94 -18.33 6.86
CA ARG A 151 3.55 -17.01 6.38
C ARG A 151 3.57 -16.00 7.53
N GLY A 152 4.34 -14.94 7.39
CA GLY A 152 4.37 -13.78 8.29
C GLY A 152 3.66 -12.59 7.68
N VAL A 153 3.16 -11.69 8.51
CA VAL A 153 2.60 -10.40 8.10
C VAL A 153 3.72 -9.39 7.94
N ILE A 154 3.69 -8.61 6.86
CA ILE A 154 4.49 -7.38 6.75
C ILE A 154 3.68 -6.27 7.42
N PRO A 155 4.05 -5.81 8.63
CA PRO A 155 3.26 -4.80 9.32
C PRO A 155 3.37 -3.45 8.63
N GLY A 156 2.24 -2.83 8.31
CA GLY A 156 2.16 -1.41 8.03
C GLY A 156 2.11 -0.65 9.35
N MET A 157 3.16 0.08 9.71
CA MET A 157 3.18 0.91 10.90
C MET A 157 2.76 2.33 10.55
N GLN A 158 1.72 2.84 11.24
CA GLN A 158 1.35 4.25 11.22
C GLN A 158 1.81 4.89 12.51
N LEU A 159 2.60 5.95 12.42
CA LEU A 159 3.07 6.72 13.55
C LEU A 159 2.28 8.03 13.62
N TYR A 160 1.63 8.25 14.76
CA TYR A 160 0.94 9.50 15.08
C TYR A 160 1.72 10.20 16.19
N GLN A 161 2.11 11.44 15.97
CA GLN A 161 2.91 12.21 16.92
C GLN A 161 2.26 13.55 17.20
N PHE A 162 2.29 13.95 18.48
CA PHE A 162 1.88 15.30 18.89
C PHE A 162 3.02 16.28 18.76
N ASN A 163 2.70 17.46 18.26
CA ASN A 163 3.65 18.58 18.21
C ASN A 163 3.23 19.74 19.13
N THR A 164 2.10 19.62 19.81
CA THR A 164 1.54 20.70 20.66
C THR A 164 1.04 20.16 21.99
N THR A 165 1.09 20.99 23.02
CA THR A 165 0.49 20.69 24.32
C THR A 165 -1.02 20.93 24.25
N TYR A 166 -1.80 19.99 24.77
CA TYR A 166 -3.25 20.15 24.93
C TYR A 166 -3.61 20.24 26.41
N ALA A 167 -4.42 21.25 26.76
CA ALA A 167 -4.91 21.43 28.13
C ALA A 167 -6.28 20.78 28.26
N LEU A 168 -6.41 19.77 29.13
CA LEU A 168 -7.70 19.21 29.51
C LEU A 168 -8.39 20.16 30.51
N SER A 169 -9.68 20.40 30.30
CA SER A 169 -10.47 21.16 31.26
C SER A 169 -10.80 20.31 32.48
N SER A 170 -10.52 20.85 33.68
CA SER A 170 -10.78 20.16 34.95
C SER A 170 -12.26 20.06 35.33
N THR A 171 -13.15 20.69 34.55
CA THR A 171 -14.59 20.81 34.90
C THR A 171 -15.49 19.90 34.09
N THR A 172 -14.97 19.15 33.11
CA THR A 172 -15.79 18.28 32.27
C THR A 172 -15.74 16.83 32.75
N THR A 173 -16.92 16.26 32.94
CA THR A 173 -17.13 14.83 33.21
C THR A 173 -17.29 14.03 31.91
N SER A 174 -17.37 14.70 30.77
CA SER A 174 -17.45 14.06 29.45
C SER A 174 -16.07 13.70 28.93
N PRO A 175 -15.91 12.56 28.26
CA PRO A 175 -14.67 12.20 27.59
C PRO A 175 -14.24 13.30 26.62
N GLN A 176 -13.01 13.76 26.76
CA GLN A 176 -12.39 14.69 25.81
C GLN A 176 -11.32 13.92 25.05
N ALA A 177 -11.33 14.02 23.73
CA ALA A 177 -10.21 13.49 22.95
C ALA A 177 -8.92 14.12 23.48
N TRP A 178 -7.98 13.29 23.89
CA TRP A 178 -6.69 13.73 24.46
C TRP A 178 -5.96 14.65 23.51
N VAL A 179 -6.38 14.62 22.25
CA VAL A 179 -5.77 15.46 21.23
C VAL A 179 -6.68 15.61 20.00
N ASN A 180 -6.88 16.82 19.59
CA ASN A 180 -7.36 17.12 18.26
C ASN A 180 -6.36 16.59 17.22
N GLY A 181 -6.69 15.50 16.56
CA GLY A 181 -5.89 14.96 15.45
C GLY A 181 -5.25 13.60 15.67
N LEU A 182 -5.26 12.99 16.86
CA LEU A 182 -4.86 11.60 17.04
C LEU A 182 -6.05 10.65 16.84
N SER A 183 -6.54 10.65 15.62
CA SER A 183 -7.56 9.69 15.22
C SER A 183 -6.96 8.82 14.11
N CYS A 184 -6.76 7.55 14.39
CA CYS A 184 -6.41 6.61 13.33
C CYS A 184 -7.68 6.17 12.60
N THR A 185 -7.58 6.02 11.28
CA THR A 185 -8.64 5.42 10.47
C THR A 185 -8.37 3.93 10.37
N LEU A 186 -9.33 3.13 10.78
CA LEU A 186 -9.24 1.67 10.80
C LEU A 186 -10.15 1.07 9.72
N SER A 187 -9.69 0.01 9.08
CA SER A 187 -10.45 -0.74 8.08
C SER A 187 -11.33 -1.80 8.75
N SER A 188 -12.47 -2.11 8.14
CA SER A 188 -13.37 -3.17 8.61
C SER A 188 -12.72 -4.56 8.57
N ASN A 189 -13.16 -5.44 9.46
CA ASN A 189 -12.74 -6.85 9.55
C ASN A 189 -11.20 -7.03 9.63
N THR A 190 -10.53 -6.11 10.33
CA THR A 190 -9.06 -6.10 10.46
C THR A 190 -8.68 -6.05 11.93
N THR A 191 -7.61 -6.76 12.26
CA THR A 191 -7.01 -6.73 13.61
C THR A 191 -5.73 -5.90 13.58
N TYR A 192 -5.64 -4.97 14.53
CA TYR A 192 -4.51 -4.08 14.69
C TYR A 192 -3.84 -4.31 16.04
N ALA A 193 -2.52 -4.36 16.09
CA ALA A 193 -1.77 -4.13 17.30
C ALA A 193 -1.51 -2.63 17.44
N PHE A 194 -1.60 -2.10 18.62
CA PHE A 194 -1.30 -0.69 18.88
C PHE A 194 -0.42 -0.51 20.12
N GLN A 195 0.34 0.56 20.08
CA GLN A 195 1.08 1.06 21.21
C GLN A 195 0.85 2.56 21.32
N ALA A 196 0.60 3.05 22.53
CA ALA A 196 0.49 4.48 22.79
C ALA A 196 1.40 4.87 23.94
N PHE A 197 2.07 6.01 23.79
CA PHE A 197 2.87 6.64 24.84
C PHE A 197 2.40 8.08 25.03
N ILE A 198 1.88 8.41 26.21
CA ILE A 198 1.17 9.66 26.47
C ILE A 198 1.76 10.33 27.70
N PRO A 199 2.67 11.28 27.51
CA PRO A 199 3.13 12.13 28.61
C PRO A 199 2.06 13.18 28.93
N PHE A 200 1.85 13.46 30.20
CA PHE A 200 1.01 14.56 30.65
C PHE A 200 1.51 15.17 31.95
N ILE A 201 1.13 16.40 32.16
CA ILE A 201 1.49 17.16 33.35
C ILE A 201 0.20 17.47 34.08
N ARG A 202 0.17 17.20 35.37
CA ARG A 202 -0.87 17.65 36.27
C ARG A 202 -0.37 18.84 37.07
N THR A 203 -1.15 19.89 37.08
CA THR A 203 -0.87 21.10 37.87
C THR A 203 -2.05 21.37 38.82
N GLY A 204 -1.75 21.85 40.02
CA GLY A 204 -2.76 22.22 40.99
C GLY A 204 -2.81 21.31 42.22
N VAL A 205 -3.72 21.66 43.14
CA VAL A 205 -3.96 20.96 44.41
C VAL A 205 -5.35 20.32 44.40
N GLY A 206 -5.49 19.18 45.02
CA GLY A 206 -6.77 18.48 45.15
C GLY A 206 -6.78 17.10 44.52
N THR A 207 -7.90 16.40 44.67
CA THR A 207 -8.10 15.08 44.07
C THR A 207 -8.55 15.22 42.63
N VAL A 208 -7.81 14.61 41.70
CA VAL A 208 -8.17 14.57 40.29
C VAL A 208 -8.21 13.11 39.86
N THR A 209 -9.25 12.75 39.13
CA THR A 209 -9.39 11.47 38.49
C THR A 209 -9.10 11.64 36.98
N VAL A 210 -8.17 10.88 36.47
CA VAL A 210 -7.89 10.78 35.04
C VAL A 210 -8.49 9.47 34.57
N SER A 211 -9.26 9.53 33.51
CA SER A 211 -9.80 8.35 32.80
C SER A 211 -9.24 8.28 31.39
N HIS A 212 -9.32 7.13 30.82
CA HIS A 212 -8.95 6.88 29.43
C HIS A 212 -10.02 6.04 28.76
N GLY A 213 -10.14 6.14 27.47
CA GLY A 213 -11.07 5.35 26.66
C GLY A 213 -10.81 5.51 25.18
N PHE A 214 -11.53 4.76 24.39
CA PHE A 214 -11.50 4.84 22.94
C PHE A 214 -12.89 5.20 22.44
N GLY A 215 -12.97 6.15 21.51
CA GLY A 215 -14.22 6.61 20.91
C GLY A 215 -14.19 6.52 19.39
N GLY A 216 -14.90 7.43 18.73
CA GLY A 216 -14.93 7.56 17.29
C GLY A 216 -16.05 6.79 16.60
N THR A 217 -15.89 6.54 15.30
CA THR A 217 -16.92 5.95 14.44
C THR A 217 -16.69 4.47 14.10
N ALA A 218 -15.49 3.94 14.40
CA ALA A 218 -15.22 2.51 14.22
C ALA A 218 -16.03 1.67 15.21
N THR A 219 -16.59 0.55 14.75
CA THR A 219 -17.22 -0.43 15.63
C THR A 219 -16.25 -1.59 15.85
N LEU A 220 -16.12 -2.03 17.09
CA LEU A 220 -15.14 -3.03 17.48
C LEU A 220 -15.80 -4.37 17.79
N THR A 221 -15.22 -5.45 17.28
CA THR A 221 -15.58 -6.81 17.71
C THR A 221 -14.91 -7.13 19.05
N ASN A 222 -13.65 -6.70 19.19
CA ASN A 222 -12.87 -6.94 20.40
C ASN A 222 -11.80 -5.86 20.57
N ILE A 223 -11.45 -5.58 21.83
CA ILE A 223 -10.28 -4.79 22.21
C ILE A 223 -9.71 -5.37 23.50
N GLY A 224 -8.39 -5.48 23.55
CA GLY A 224 -7.69 -5.85 24.77
C GLY A 224 -6.36 -5.12 24.87
N TYR A 225 -6.06 -4.53 26.01
CA TYR A 225 -4.81 -3.82 26.20
C TYR A 225 -4.35 -3.81 27.66
N VAL A 226 -3.05 -3.64 27.83
CA VAL A 226 -2.40 -3.40 29.10
C VAL A 226 -2.07 -1.92 29.21
N LEU A 227 -2.42 -1.31 30.32
CA LEU A 227 -2.09 0.07 30.64
C LEU A 227 -1.04 0.09 31.76
N TYR A 228 0.09 0.69 31.47
CA TYR A 228 1.15 0.99 32.45
C TYR A 228 1.04 2.46 32.83
N ARG A 229 1.08 2.74 34.12
CA ARG A 229 1.03 4.07 34.70
C ARG A 229 2.34 4.39 35.37
N TYR A 230 2.94 5.49 35.01
CA TYR A 230 4.16 5.99 35.60
C TYR A 230 3.93 7.38 36.16
N TYR A 231 4.49 7.68 37.31
CA TYR A 231 4.53 9.01 37.85
C TYR A 231 5.89 9.34 38.44
N ASP A 232 6.25 10.58 38.36
CA ASP A 232 7.44 11.14 39.03
C ASP A 232 7.00 12.08 40.14
N THR A 233 7.45 11.81 41.37
CA THR A 233 7.19 12.64 42.54
C THR A 233 8.21 13.75 42.72
N GLY A 234 9.31 13.74 41.96
CA GLY A 234 10.44 14.65 42.14
C GLY A 234 10.63 15.75 41.10
N GLY A 235 9.82 15.76 40.03
CA GLY A 235 10.01 16.66 38.89
C GLY A 235 11.22 16.34 38.03
N PHE A 236 11.21 16.72 36.75
CA PHE A 236 12.35 16.52 35.83
C PHE A 236 13.54 17.46 36.11
N THR A 237 13.95 17.60 37.34
CA THR A 237 15.12 18.41 37.71
C THR A 237 16.29 17.53 38.08
N GLY A 238 17.04 17.06 37.06
CA GLY A 238 18.29 16.31 37.25
C GLY A 238 18.16 14.81 36.97
N VAL A 239 19.30 14.14 36.95
CA VAL A 239 19.52 12.74 36.53
C VAL A 239 19.02 11.66 37.48
N ASN A 240 18.23 11.97 38.50
CA ASN A 240 17.66 10.99 39.43
C ASN A 240 16.19 10.73 39.07
N ASN A 241 15.98 9.84 38.13
CA ASN A 241 14.66 9.39 37.70
C ASN A 241 14.07 8.40 38.71
N ASN A 242 13.36 8.89 39.71
CA ASN A 242 12.50 8.06 40.55
C ASN A 242 11.10 7.87 39.94
N ALA A 243 11.06 7.64 38.63
CA ALA A 243 9.81 7.26 38.00
C ALA A 243 9.41 5.85 38.47
N SER A 244 8.38 5.78 39.25
CA SER A 244 7.85 4.51 39.75
C SER A 244 6.68 4.05 38.89
N LEU A 245 6.63 2.76 38.58
CA LEU A 245 5.45 2.15 38.00
C LEU A 245 4.33 2.21 39.05
N ALA A 246 3.33 3.07 38.81
CA ALA A 246 2.21 3.29 39.72
C ALA A 246 1.15 2.18 39.67
N GLY A 247 1.16 1.39 38.60
CA GLY A 247 0.24 0.27 38.44
C GLY A 247 0.13 -0.25 37.03
N ILE A 248 -0.41 -1.45 36.92
CA ILE A 248 -0.73 -2.12 35.65
C ILE A 248 -2.23 -2.44 35.68
N GLY A 249 -2.93 -2.10 34.60
CA GLY A 249 -4.33 -2.44 34.40
C GLY A 249 -4.52 -3.25 33.12
N PHE A 250 -5.43 -4.21 33.18
CA PHE A 250 -5.85 -5.00 32.00
C PHE A 250 -7.27 -4.58 31.64
N PHE A 251 -7.48 -4.24 30.39
CA PHE A 251 -8.74 -3.73 29.90
C PHE A 251 -9.21 -4.51 28.68
N THR A 252 -10.50 -4.84 28.64
CA THR A 252 -11.15 -5.55 27.53
C THR A 252 -12.31 -4.78 26.97
N SER A 253 -12.38 -3.48 27.21
CA SER A 253 -13.45 -2.60 26.75
C SER A 253 -12.87 -1.29 26.21
N ALA A 254 -13.50 -0.74 25.20
CA ALA A 254 -13.24 0.61 24.72
C ALA A 254 -13.83 1.69 25.61
N ALA A 255 -14.75 1.33 26.50
CA ALA A 255 -15.36 2.28 27.45
C ALA A 255 -14.33 2.87 28.40
N ASN A 256 -14.66 4.05 28.95
CA ASN A 256 -13.78 4.76 29.84
C ASN A 256 -13.40 3.94 31.07
N GLY A 257 -12.11 3.72 31.24
CA GLY A 257 -11.53 3.15 32.44
C GLY A 257 -10.90 4.22 33.32
N THR A 258 -11.07 4.13 34.65
CA THR A 258 -10.35 4.98 35.57
C THR A 258 -8.87 4.67 35.55
N THR A 259 -8.08 5.64 35.14
CA THR A 259 -6.62 5.48 35.04
C THR A 259 -5.98 5.72 36.40
N MET A 260 -6.34 6.79 37.08
CA MET A 260 -5.84 7.09 38.39
C MET A 260 -6.76 8.07 39.11
N THR A 261 -6.79 7.95 40.42
CA THR A 261 -7.34 8.95 41.33
C THR A 261 -6.27 9.29 42.36
N GLY A 262 -5.97 10.53 42.54
CA GLY A 262 -4.96 10.92 43.53
C GLY A 262 -5.03 12.38 43.92
N SER A 263 -4.65 12.65 45.16
CA SER A 263 -4.46 14.00 45.70
C SER A 263 -2.96 14.29 45.73
N THR A 264 -2.56 15.34 45.02
CA THR A 264 -1.16 15.85 45.09
C THR A 264 -1.17 17.35 45.25
N ALA A 265 -0.17 17.87 45.92
CA ALA A 265 0.12 19.29 45.96
C ALA A 265 1.25 19.56 44.94
N GLY A 266 0.99 20.44 43.97
CA GLY A 266 2.01 20.90 43.05
C GLY A 266 1.95 20.25 41.63
N THR A 267 3.02 20.40 40.89
CA THR A 267 3.18 19.87 39.51
C THR A 267 3.70 18.46 39.56
N THR A 268 3.04 17.54 38.87
CA THR A 268 3.46 16.16 38.79
C THR A 268 3.54 15.73 37.30
N TYR A 269 4.67 15.20 36.89
CA TYR A 269 4.86 14.65 35.57
C TYR A 269 4.45 13.17 35.59
N GLN A 270 3.66 12.79 34.61
CA GLN A 270 3.11 11.45 34.51
C GLN A 270 3.11 11.00 33.06
N TRP A 271 3.09 9.70 32.85
CA TRP A 271 2.86 9.15 31.52
C TRP A 271 2.13 7.82 31.59
N LEU A 272 1.42 7.57 30.53
CA LEU A 272 0.74 6.31 30.26
C LEU A 272 1.42 5.61 29.10
N LYS A 273 1.60 4.31 29.23
CA LYS A 273 1.95 3.44 28.12
C LYS A 273 0.83 2.42 27.96
N MET A 274 0.37 2.25 26.75
CA MET A 274 -0.62 1.23 26.39
C MET A 274 -0.02 0.31 25.34
N ASP A 275 -0.19 -1.00 25.54
CA ASP A 275 0.12 -2.02 24.57
C ASP A 275 -1.11 -2.89 24.37
N GLY A 276 -1.61 -3.01 23.16
CA GLY A 276 -2.86 -3.70 22.95
C GLY A 276 -3.14 -4.16 21.53
N GLN A 277 -4.33 -4.74 21.41
CA GLN A 277 -4.87 -5.22 20.15
C GLN A 277 -6.34 -4.83 20.05
N VAL A 278 -6.76 -4.50 18.85
CA VAL A 278 -8.15 -4.18 18.53
C VAL A 278 -8.58 -4.90 17.24
N THR A 279 -9.76 -5.52 17.27
CA THR A 279 -10.39 -6.12 16.09
C THR A 279 -11.60 -5.29 15.70
N VAL A 280 -11.61 -4.82 14.47
CA VAL A 280 -12.61 -3.89 13.92
C VAL A 280 -13.67 -4.67 13.17
N ASN A 281 -14.94 -4.43 13.49
CA ASN A 281 -16.08 -4.94 12.74
C ASN A 281 -16.43 -4.02 11.55
N ALA A 282 -16.71 -2.76 11.82
CA ALA A 282 -16.92 -1.75 10.77
C ALA A 282 -15.86 -0.65 10.87
N GLY A 283 -15.27 -0.30 9.72
CA GLY A 283 -14.22 0.70 9.62
C GLY A 283 -14.69 2.09 10.05
N GLY A 284 -13.75 2.92 10.44
CA GLY A 284 -13.99 4.26 10.92
C GLY A 284 -12.82 4.81 11.71
N THR A 285 -13.05 5.86 12.48
CA THR A 285 -12.02 6.49 13.31
C THR A 285 -12.00 5.89 14.71
N LEU A 286 -10.83 5.81 15.31
CA LEU A 286 -10.63 5.37 16.70
C LEU A 286 -9.67 6.33 17.41
N PRO A 287 -10.16 7.46 17.92
CA PRO A 287 -9.40 8.34 18.79
C PRO A 287 -9.27 7.76 20.21
N LEU A 288 -8.18 8.07 20.87
CA LEU A 288 -7.98 7.88 22.31
C LEU A 288 -8.51 9.12 23.05
N HIS A 289 -9.24 8.90 24.14
CA HIS A 289 -9.80 9.93 25.01
C HIS A 289 -9.11 9.98 26.37
#